data_4e193b9708c6e711c04d5bb6c2f807e9
#
_entry.id   4e193b9708c6e711c04d5bb6c2f807e9
#
_cell.length_a   1.000
_cell.length_b   1.000
_cell.length_c   1.000
_cell.angle_alpha   90.00
_cell.angle_beta   90.00
_cell.angle_gamma   90.00
#
_symmetry.space_group_name_H-M   'P 1'
#
loop_
_entity.id
_entity.type
_entity.pdbx_description
1 polymer ?
#
loop_
_entity_poly.entity_id
_entity_poly.type
_entity_poly.pdbx_seq_one_letter_code
_entity_poly.pdbx_strand_id
1 'polypeptide(L)'
;MHYRTAIILALSLLLSAQASAWAQTHEQLIAGAKKEGKLVVYASATAPQLQMYFTTFNKRYPFIKTEYFRTGKQKLVSKILFEEQARQHITDVIHTSVIETNILKKRGVLSKYVPREAASYPAQYKDPEGFWTSVYASGTLLGYNSRQVKRADVPKNYDELLNPRWKNAIAIDANKIEWFAMLLKLKGRPFMEKLAALNPTLRDGNTLVLQLLAAGEYPVAAGVYEYSIEDLKTKGAPVDWLGLEPVITYTVAASLPSQPNNPNSAKLFIEWLLSKEGQEVVNQYGRVPIRDDVESKYGKILKQHKLLMTDIDLGQKEAEINETFRKLFR
;
A
#
# COMPACT_ATOMS: atom_id res chain seq x y z
N MET A 1 -21.18 -50.68 25.28
CA MET A 1 -20.28 -49.50 25.31
C MET A 1 -19.72 -49.06 23.94
N HIS A 2 -19.77 -49.89 22.92
CA HIS A 2 -19.15 -49.63 21.61
C HIS A 2 -20.02 -48.83 20.62
N TYR A 3 -21.33 -48.76 20.80
CA TYR A 3 -22.23 -48.00 19.88
C TYR A 3 -22.25 -46.47 20.10
N ARG A 4 -21.94 -46.01 21.32
CA ARG A 4 -21.88 -44.56 21.60
C ARG A 4 -20.65 -43.86 21.02
N THR A 5 -19.51 -44.58 20.95
CA THR A 5 -18.25 -44.08 20.40
C THR A 5 -18.30 -43.95 18.86
N ALA A 6 -18.98 -44.87 18.19
CA ALA A 6 -19.14 -44.84 16.73
C ALA A 6 -20.04 -43.70 16.24
N ILE A 7 -21.07 -43.34 17.01
CA ILE A 7 -21.98 -42.25 16.66
C ILE A 7 -21.28 -40.88 16.82
N ILE A 8 -20.41 -40.70 17.82
CA ILE A 8 -19.67 -39.44 18.04
C ILE A 8 -18.62 -39.24 16.95
N LEU A 9 -17.94 -40.30 16.50
CA LEU A 9 -16.97 -40.25 15.38
C LEU A 9 -17.67 -39.91 14.03
N ALA A 10 -18.85 -40.50 13.80
CA ALA A 10 -19.62 -40.19 12.58
C ALA A 10 -20.17 -38.77 12.54
N LEU A 11 -20.59 -38.21 13.68
CA LEU A 11 -21.02 -36.82 13.76
C LEU A 11 -19.86 -35.82 13.59
N SER A 12 -18.66 -36.15 14.11
CA SER A 12 -17.48 -35.28 13.92
C SER A 12 -16.97 -35.26 12.49
N LEU A 13 -17.07 -36.38 11.76
CA LEU A 13 -16.74 -36.47 10.34
C LEU A 13 -17.76 -35.73 9.45
N LEU A 14 -19.04 -35.72 9.81
CA LEU A 14 -20.08 -34.95 9.10
C LEU A 14 -19.96 -33.44 9.31
N LEU A 15 -19.55 -32.98 10.50
CA LEU A 15 -19.30 -31.57 10.78
C LEU A 15 -18.05 -31.02 10.07
N SER A 16 -17.00 -31.84 9.93
CA SER A 16 -15.80 -31.42 9.20
C SER A 16 -15.99 -31.36 7.68
N ALA A 17 -16.90 -32.19 7.13
CA ALA A 17 -17.26 -32.13 5.71
C ALA A 17 -18.13 -30.90 5.35
N GLN A 18 -18.89 -30.34 6.29
CA GLN A 18 -19.73 -29.18 6.04
C GLN A 18 -18.96 -27.85 6.08
N ALA A 19 -17.83 -27.76 6.78
CA ALA A 19 -17.00 -26.55 6.81
C ALA A 19 -16.27 -26.29 5.48
N SER A 20 -16.07 -27.30 4.65
CA SER A 20 -15.43 -27.18 3.33
C SER A 20 -16.37 -26.79 2.19
N ALA A 21 -17.70 -26.78 2.43
CA ALA A 21 -18.71 -26.62 1.37
C ALA A 21 -19.01 -25.14 0.98
N TRP A 22 -18.37 -24.14 1.61
CA TRP A 22 -18.72 -22.74 1.41
C TRP A 22 -17.67 -21.89 0.67
N ALA A 23 -16.51 -22.43 0.37
CA ALA A 23 -15.52 -21.73 -0.45
C ALA A 23 -15.84 -21.91 -1.92
N GLN A 24 -16.27 -20.83 -2.58
CA GLN A 24 -16.53 -20.81 -4.02
C GLN A 24 -15.27 -21.23 -4.79
N THR A 25 -15.40 -22.22 -5.69
CA THR A 25 -14.26 -22.68 -6.50
C THR A 25 -13.85 -21.62 -7.53
N HIS A 26 -12.61 -21.71 -8.03
CA HIS A 26 -12.15 -20.79 -9.09
C HIS A 26 -12.99 -20.88 -10.35
N GLU A 27 -13.43 -22.06 -10.71
CA GLU A 27 -14.32 -22.30 -11.86
C GLU A 27 -15.69 -21.64 -11.65
N GLN A 28 -16.24 -21.72 -10.46
CA GLN A 28 -17.49 -21.04 -10.08
C GLN A 28 -17.33 -19.52 -10.14
N LEU A 29 -16.18 -18.96 -9.70
CA LEU A 29 -15.88 -17.55 -9.84
C LEU A 29 -15.83 -17.12 -11.31
N ILE A 30 -15.13 -17.88 -12.17
CA ILE A 30 -15.06 -17.63 -13.61
C ILE A 30 -16.46 -17.69 -14.24
N ALA A 31 -17.26 -18.70 -13.91
CA ALA A 31 -18.61 -18.85 -14.44
C ALA A 31 -19.54 -17.70 -14.02
N GLY A 32 -19.42 -17.24 -12.76
CA GLY A 32 -20.14 -16.07 -12.25
C GLY A 32 -19.69 -14.78 -12.93
N ALA A 33 -18.39 -14.54 -13.05
CA ALA A 33 -17.82 -13.37 -13.68
C ALA A 33 -18.17 -13.27 -15.19
N LYS A 34 -18.28 -14.42 -15.88
CA LYS A 34 -18.79 -14.45 -17.28
C LYS A 34 -20.22 -13.95 -17.39
N LYS A 35 -21.08 -14.24 -16.41
CA LYS A 35 -22.47 -13.75 -16.38
C LYS A 35 -22.53 -12.27 -16.04
N GLU A 36 -21.67 -11.78 -15.15
CA GLU A 36 -21.58 -10.38 -14.75
C GLU A 36 -21.00 -9.50 -15.86
N GLY A 37 -19.96 -9.96 -16.56
CA GLY A 37 -19.37 -9.32 -17.74
C GLY A 37 -18.74 -7.95 -17.48
N LYS A 38 -18.71 -7.47 -16.24
CA LYS A 38 -18.25 -6.12 -15.86
C LYS A 38 -17.47 -6.14 -14.56
N LEU A 39 -16.53 -5.17 -14.43
CA LEU A 39 -15.79 -4.87 -13.21
C LEU A 39 -15.57 -3.36 -13.09
N VAL A 40 -15.91 -2.77 -11.96
CA VAL A 40 -15.63 -1.36 -11.65
C VAL A 40 -14.68 -1.27 -10.46
N VAL A 41 -13.52 -0.64 -10.66
CA VAL A 41 -12.49 -0.48 -9.62
C VAL A 41 -12.37 0.98 -9.22
N TYR A 42 -12.54 1.27 -7.93
CA TYR A 42 -12.22 2.58 -7.37
C TYR A 42 -10.81 2.56 -6.79
N ALA A 43 -9.96 3.51 -7.21
CA ALA A 43 -8.55 3.47 -6.87
C ALA A 43 -7.92 4.84 -6.58
N SER A 44 -6.90 4.82 -5.72
CA SER A 44 -5.94 5.93 -5.56
C SER A 44 -4.65 5.73 -6.34
N ALA A 45 -4.50 4.60 -7.04
CA ALA A 45 -3.39 4.31 -7.94
C ALA A 45 -3.37 5.25 -9.15
N THR A 46 -2.24 5.35 -9.86
CA THR A 46 -2.13 6.16 -11.07
C THR A 46 -2.87 5.51 -12.24
N ALA A 47 -3.34 6.33 -13.21
CA ALA A 47 -4.02 5.80 -14.38
C ALA A 47 -3.15 4.83 -15.20
N PRO A 48 -1.85 5.08 -15.46
CA PRO A 48 -0.99 4.11 -16.12
C PRO A 48 -0.86 2.78 -15.37
N GLN A 49 -0.83 2.80 -14.03
CA GLN A 49 -0.80 1.58 -13.23
C GLN A 49 -2.07 0.74 -13.41
N LEU A 50 -3.24 1.37 -13.31
CA LEU A 50 -4.53 0.70 -13.52
C LEU A 50 -4.67 0.16 -14.94
N GLN A 51 -4.22 0.93 -15.94
CA GLN A 51 -4.24 0.51 -17.34
C GLN A 51 -3.38 -0.75 -17.55
N MET A 52 -2.21 -0.83 -16.92
CA MET A 52 -1.35 -2.02 -17.01
C MET A 52 -2.02 -3.24 -16.37
N TYR A 53 -2.67 -3.07 -15.21
CA TYR A 53 -3.42 -4.13 -14.56
C TYR A 53 -4.55 -4.65 -15.47
N PHE A 54 -5.37 -3.75 -15.99
CA PHE A 54 -6.51 -4.14 -16.82
C PHE A 54 -6.11 -4.75 -18.16
N THR A 55 -5.05 -4.22 -18.78
CA THR A 55 -4.54 -4.79 -20.05
C THR A 55 -4.14 -6.26 -19.86
N THR A 56 -3.47 -6.60 -18.75
CA THR A 56 -3.05 -7.98 -18.51
C THR A 56 -4.21 -8.84 -18.00
N PHE A 57 -5.04 -8.32 -17.10
CA PHE A 57 -6.22 -9.01 -16.60
C PHE A 57 -7.20 -9.37 -17.73
N ASN A 58 -7.47 -8.43 -18.66
CA ASN A 58 -8.40 -8.63 -19.77
C ASN A 58 -7.85 -9.59 -20.85
N LYS A 59 -6.51 -9.74 -20.98
CA LYS A 59 -5.95 -10.80 -21.81
C LYS A 59 -6.33 -12.19 -21.29
N ARG A 60 -6.39 -12.36 -19.98
CA ARG A 60 -6.76 -13.63 -19.34
C ARG A 60 -8.27 -13.81 -19.25
N TYR A 61 -9.01 -12.73 -19.00
CA TYR A 61 -10.46 -12.72 -18.80
C TYR A 61 -11.14 -11.73 -19.75
N PRO A 62 -11.12 -11.99 -21.09
CA PRO A 62 -11.60 -11.04 -22.10
C PRO A 62 -13.11 -10.80 -22.07
N PHE A 63 -13.85 -11.62 -21.33
CA PHE A 63 -15.29 -11.50 -21.12
C PHE A 63 -15.68 -10.48 -20.06
N ILE A 64 -14.71 -9.84 -19.34
CA ILE A 64 -14.97 -8.83 -18.33
C ILE A 64 -14.58 -7.46 -18.89
N LYS A 65 -15.57 -6.55 -19.03
CA LYS A 65 -15.31 -5.14 -19.31
C LYS A 65 -14.85 -4.45 -18.04
N THR A 66 -13.62 -3.93 -18.00
CA THR A 66 -13.06 -3.23 -16.85
C THR A 66 -13.25 -1.73 -16.98
N GLU A 67 -13.72 -1.11 -15.90
CA GLU A 67 -13.87 0.34 -15.75
C GLU A 67 -13.20 0.78 -14.42
N TYR A 68 -12.75 2.05 -14.32
CA TYR A 68 -12.24 2.57 -13.07
C TYR A 68 -12.63 4.02 -12.83
N PHE A 69 -12.74 4.35 -11.55
CA PHE A 69 -12.73 5.72 -11.07
C PHE A 69 -11.46 5.95 -10.25
N ARG A 70 -10.73 7.03 -10.54
CA ARG A 70 -9.46 7.35 -9.89
C ARG A 70 -9.49 8.75 -9.29
N THR A 71 -9.12 8.86 -8.01
CA THR A 71 -8.95 10.14 -7.32
C THR A 71 -7.91 10.04 -6.20
N GLY A 72 -7.63 11.13 -5.48
CA GLY A 72 -6.78 11.09 -4.28
C GLY A 72 -7.45 10.29 -3.14
N LYS A 73 -6.62 9.77 -2.23
CA LYS A 73 -7.00 8.84 -1.15
C LYS A 73 -8.23 9.34 -0.34
N GLN A 74 -8.15 10.55 0.24
CA GLN A 74 -9.21 11.12 1.08
C GLN A 74 -10.51 11.36 0.28
N LYS A 75 -10.39 11.87 -0.96
CA LYS A 75 -11.54 12.07 -1.85
C LYS A 75 -12.20 10.73 -2.23
N LEU A 76 -11.40 9.66 -2.34
CA LEU A 76 -11.90 8.32 -2.62
C LEU A 76 -12.77 7.81 -1.45
N VAL A 77 -12.27 7.93 -0.21
CA VAL A 77 -13.03 7.60 0.99
C VAL A 77 -14.34 8.38 1.05
N SER A 78 -14.28 9.71 0.88
CA SER A 78 -15.46 10.58 0.92
C SER A 78 -16.50 10.18 -0.13
N LYS A 79 -16.06 9.87 -1.36
CA LYS A 79 -16.94 9.40 -2.44
C LYS A 79 -17.64 8.09 -2.08
N ILE A 80 -16.89 7.10 -1.62
CA ILE A 80 -17.45 5.79 -1.25
C ILE A 80 -18.46 5.94 -0.12
N LEU A 81 -18.14 6.72 0.93
CA LEU A 81 -19.06 6.94 2.04
C LEU A 81 -20.31 7.71 1.63
N PHE A 82 -20.19 8.67 0.70
CA PHE A 82 -21.34 9.38 0.15
C PHE A 82 -22.25 8.45 -0.68
N GLU A 83 -21.68 7.61 -1.53
CA GLU A 83 -22.42 6.61 -2.31
C GLU A 83 -23.12 5.58 -1.42
N GLU A 84 -22.45 5.12 -0.36
CA GLU A 84 -23.05 4.21 0.63
C GLU A 84 -24.26 4.84 1.31
N GLN A 85 -24.16 6.12 1.74
CA GLN A 85 -25.30 6.86 2.31
C GLN A 85 -26.45 7.02 1.31
N ALA A 86 -26.13 7.21 0.04
CA ALA A 86 -27.11 7.30 -1.04
C ALA A 86 -27.63 5.93 -1.51
N ARG A 87 -27.15 4.82 -0.93
CA ARG A 87 -27.43 3.43 -1.34
C ARG A 87 -27.07 3.17 -2.81
N GLN A 88 -26.01 3.84 -3.29
CA GLN A 88 -25.46 3.67 -4.64
C GLN A 88 -24.18 2.84 -4.55
N HIS A 89 -24.29 1.55 -4.83
CA HIS A 89 -23.16 0.63 -4.76
C HIS A 89 -22.55 0.50 -6.17
N ILE A 90 -21.59 1.38 -6.51
CA ILE A 90 -21.03 1.47 -7.88
C ILE A 90 -19.75 0.66 -8.01
N THR A 91 -18.89 0.69 -6.98
CA THR A 91 -17.59 0.01 -7.05
C THR A 91 -17.68 -1.47 -6.68
N ASP A 92 -16.93 -2.30 -7.41
CA ASP A 92 -16.78 -3.73 -7.14
C ASP A 92 -15.49 -4.04 -6.37
N VAL A 93 -14.43 -3.23 -6.57
CA VAL A 93 -13.15 -3.36 -5.85
C VAL A 93 -12.65 -1.99 -5.44
N ILE A 94 -12.14 -1.90 -4.20
CA ILE A 94 -11.47 -0.72 -3.69
C ILE A 94 -9.97 -1.00 -3.61
N HIS A 95 -9.16 -0.17 -4.30
CA HIS A 95 -7.70 -0.30 -4.34
C HIS A 95 -7.05 1.00 -3.84
N THR A 96 -6.72 1.06 -2.55
CA THR A 96 -6.14 2.24 -1.90
C THR A 96 -5.22 1.87 -0.75
N SER A 97 -4.63 2.85 -0.06
CA SER A 97 -3.75 2.55 1.06
C SER A 97 -4.49 1.87 2.21
N VAL A 98 -3.77 1.10 3.01
CA VAL A 98 -4.35 0.39 4.16
C VAL A 98 -4.97 1.32 5.20
N ILE A 99 -4.50 2.57 5.31
CA ILE A 99 -5.08 3.58 6.21
C ILE A 99 -6.52 3.89 5.79
N GLU A 100 -6.72 4.27 4.53
CA GLU A 100 -8.04 4.57 3.97
C GLU A 100 -8.94 3.34 3.94
N THR A 101 -8.36 2.18 3.64
CA THR A 101 -9.08 0.89 3.70
C THR A 101 -9.57 0.59 5.13
N ASN A 102 -8.75 0.88 6.15
CA ASN A 102 -9.15 0.72 7.54
C ASN A 102 -10.25 1.70 7.98
N ILE A 103 -10.24 2.93 7.46
CA ILE A 103 -11.35 3.88 7.67
C ILE A 103 -12.66 3.28 7.11
N LEU A 104 -12.63 2.76 5.89
CA LEU A 104 -13.78 2.13 5.24
C LEU A 104 -14.24 0.87 5.99
N LYS A 105 -13.30 0.03 6.48
CA LYS A 105 -13.60 -1.12 7.33
C LYS A 105 -14.36 -0.70 8.59
N LYS A 106 -13.86 0.30 9.31
CA LYS A 106 -14.50 0.80 10.54
C LYS A 106 -15.87 1.45 10.31
N ARG A 107 -16.14 1.92 9.10
CA ARG A 107 -17.43 2.44 8.66
C ARG A 107 -18.40 1.34 8.20
N GLY A 108 -17.98 0.07 8.20
CA GLY A 108 -18.81 -1.07 7.83
C GLY A 108 -19.09 -1.20 6.33
N VAL A 109 -18.34 -0.51 5.47
CA VAL A 109 -18.56 -0.51 4.02
C VAL A 109 -17.70 -1.53 3.27
N LEU A 110 -17.05 -2.44 3.98
CA LEU A 110 -16.28 -3.55 3.40
C LEU A 110 -16.88 -4.90 3.79
N SER A 111 -16.73 -5.88 2.89
CA SER A 111 -17.02 -7.30 3.14
C SER A 111 -15.74 -8.07 3.48
N LYS A 112 -15.90 -9.11 4.29
CA LYS A 112 -14.83 -10.09 4.51
C LYS A 112 -14.65 -10.92 3.25
N TYR A 113 -13.42 -10.96 2.76
CA TYR A 113 -13.02 -11.84 1.69
C TYR A 113 -11.53 -12.19 1.83
N VAL A 114 -11.24 -13.46 2.08
CA VAL A 114 -9.87 -13.97 2.13
C VAL A 114 -9.57 -14.64 0.79
N PRO A 115 -8.79 -13.98 -0.10
CA PRO A 115 -8.40 -14.57 -1.36
C PRO A 115 -7.54 -15.83 -1.14
N ARG A 116 -7.61 -16.82 -2.03
CA ARG A 116 -6.76 -18.03 -1.95
C ARG A 116 -5.28 -17.67 -1.98
N GLU A 117 -4.92 -16.70 -2.79
CA GLU A 117 -3.56 -16.19 -2.91
C GLU A 117 -3.02 -15.57 -1.62
N ALA A 118 -3.89 -15.17 -0.69
CA ALA A 118 -3.49 -14.60 0.61
C ALA A 118 -2.68 -15.58 1.48
N ALA A 119 -2.74 -16.88 1.20
CA ALA A 119 -1.91 -17.89 1.88
C ALA A 119 -0.41 -17.65 1.65
N SER A 120 -0.03 -17.11 0.48
CA SER A 120 1.36 -16.78 0.09
C SER A 120 1.85 -15.44 0.62
N TYR A 121 1.04 -14.74 1.44
CA TYR A 121 1.36 -13.41 1.94
C TYR A 121 1.68 -13.45 3.45
N PRO A 122 2.76 -12.82 3.92
CA PRO A 122 3.05 -12.68 5.35
C PRO A 122 1.91 -11.98 6.11
N ALA A 123 1.74 -12.32 7.38
CA ALA A 123 0.61 -11.84 8.19
C ALA A 123 0.49 -10.30 8.25
N GLN A 124 1.62 -9.60 8.28
CA GLN A 124 1.68 -8.13 8.33
C GLN A 124 1.09 -7.42 7.09
N TYR A 125 0.86 -8.15 6.02
CA TYR A 125 0.31 -7.63 4.77
C TYR A 125 -1.17 -8.01 4.56
N LYS A 126 -1.83 -8.50 5.61
CA LYS A 126 -3.23 -8.94 5.59
C LYS A 126 -3.99 -8.40 6.79
N ASP A 127 -5.25 -8.09 6.60
CA ASP A 127 -6.15 -7.87 7.72
C ASP A 127 -6.44 -9.19 8.44
N PRO A 128 -6.24 -9.27 9.77
CA PRO A 128 -6.47 -10.52 10.51
C PRO A 128 -7.94 -10.97 10.48
N GLU A 129 -8.87 -10.07 10.23
CA GLU A 129 -10.30 -10.36 10.10
C GLU A 129 -10.74 -10.63 8.65
N GLY A 130 -9.83 -10.48 7.66
CA GLY A 130 -10.08 -10.81 6.26
C GLY A 130 -10.77 -9.72 5.42
N PHE A 131 -10.69 -8.45 5.80
CA PHE A 131 -11.31 -7.36 5.02
C PHE A 131 -10.44 -6.83 3.88
N TRP A 132 -9.12 -7.06 3.93
CA TRP A 132 -8.21 -6.63 2.89
C TRP A 132 -6.93 -7.48 2.84
N THR A 133 -6.29 -7.48 1.68
CA THR A 133 -4.93 -7.99 1.47
C THR A 133 -4.13 -6.94 0.72
N SER A 134 -2.91 -6.68 1.16
CA SER A 134 -2.02 -5.73 0.50
C SER A 134 -1.55 -6.25 -0.86
N VAL A 135 -1.55 -5.36 -1.85
CA VAL A 135 -1.11 -5.66 -3.22
C VAL A 135 0.37 -5.38 -3.39
N TYR A 136 0.84 -4.27 -2.82
CA TYR A 136 2.26 -3.90 -2.83
C TYR A 136 2.63 -3.11 -1.58
N ALA A 137 3.91 -3.08 -1.30
CA ALA A 137 4.50 -2.27 -0.25
C ALA A 137 5.41 -1.18 -0.85
N SER A 138 5.65 -0.13 -0.08
CA SER A 138 6.61 0.93 -0.40
C SER A 138 7.30 1.42 0.86
N GLY A 139 8.61 1.40 0.84
CA GLY A 139 9.45 1.96 1.90
C GLY A 139 9.75 3.45 1.66
N THR A 140 9.94 4.18 2.74
CA THR A 140 10.43 5.56 2.68
C THR A 140 11.91 5.61 3.05
N LEU A 141 12.70 6.22 2.18
CA LEU A 141 14.15 6.23 2.25
C LEU A 141 14.69 7.65 2.43
N LEU A 142 15.98 7.75 2.73
CA LEU A 142 16.74 8.98 2.59
C LEU A 142 17.39 8.99 1.20
N GLY A 143 16.90 9.87 0.32
CA GLY A 143 17.53 10.15 -0.97
C GLY A 143 18.65 11.16 -0.81
N TYR A 144 19.70 11.07 -1.63
CA TYR A 144 20.77 12.06 -1.69
C TYR A 144 21.26 12.30 -3.12
N ASN A 145 21.78 13.50 -3.38
CA ASN A 145 22.43 13.81 -4.63
C ASN A 145 23.89 13.33 -4.58
N SER A 146 24.25 12.36 -5.43
CA SER A 146 25.56 11.70 -5.41
C SER A 146 26.73 12.58 -5.89
N ARG A 147 26.45 13.75 -6.51
CA ARG A 147 27.47 14.76 -6.85
C ARG A 147 27.80 15.66 -5.67
N GLN A 148 26.86 15.85 -4.73
CA GLN A 148 27.01 16.74 -3.58
C GLN A 148 27.42 16.00 -2.31
N VAL A 149 26.94 14.75 -2.13
CA VAL A 149 27.18 13.96 -0.92
C VAL A 149 27.79 12.62 -1.29
N LYS A 150 28.95 12.34 -0.76
CA LYS A 150 29.57 11.01 -0.88
C LYS A 150 28.79 10.00 -0.03
N ARG A 151 28.64 8.78 -0.50
CA ARG A 151 27.90 7.71 0.22
C ARG A 151 28.37 7.51 1.67
N ALA A 152 29.66 7.69 1.94
CA ALA A 152 30.23 7.58 3.29
C ALA A 152 29.71 8.65 4.26
N ASP A 153 29.32 9.81 3.75
CA ASP A 153 28.90 11.00 4.49
C ASP A 153 27.38 11.10 4.66
N VAL A 154 26.61 10.21 3.99
CA VAL A 154 25.14 10.17 4.10
C VAL A 154 24.74 9.67 5.49
N PRO A 155 23.72 10.27 6.15
CA PRO A 155 23.18 9.77 7.41
C PRO A 155 22.82 8.29 7.34
N LYS A 156 23.32 7.48 8.27
CA LYS A 156 23.11 6.02 8.33
C LYS A 156 21.92 5.62 9.21
N ASN A 157 21.45 6.54 10.02
CA ASN A 157 20.31 6.36 10.91
C ASN A 157 19.58 7.69 11.11
N TYR A 158 18.42 7.66 11.75
CA TYR A 158 17.61 8.87 11.95
C TYR A 158 18.33 9.91 12.82
N ASP A 159 19.16 9.51 13.79
CA ASP A 159 19.84 10.46 14.68
C ASP A 159 20.92 11.26 13.95
N GLU A 160 21.60 10.66 12.96
CA GLU A 160 22.56 11.34 12.11
C GLU A 160 21.94 12.40 11.18
N LEU A 161 20.61 12.31 10.92
CA LEU A 161 19.88 13.39 10.25
C LEU A 161 19.89 14.70 11.05
N LEU A 162 20.06 14.63 12.36
CA LEU A 162 20.07 15.80 13.25
C LEU A 162 21.42 16.50 13.30
N ASN A 163 22.43 16.02 12.57
CA ASN A 163 23.74 16.69 12.50
C ASN A 163 23.56 18.11 11.95
N PRO A 164 24.13 19.15 12.62
CA PRO A 164 24.01 20.56 12.19
C PRO A 164 24.46 20.84 10.76
N ARG A 165 25.32 19.98 10.18
CA ARG A 165 25.73 20.08 8.76
C ARG A 165 24.55 20.01 7.78
N TRP A 166 23.42 19.44 8.17
CA TRP A 166 22.22 19.31 7.38
C TRP A 166 21.28 20.50 7.51
N LYS A 167 21.66 21.57 8.23
CA LYS A 167 20.85 22.79 8.31
C LYS A 167 20.63 23.40 6.94
N ASN A 168 19.37 23.68 6.58
CA ASN A 168 18.91 24.15 5.27
C ASN A 168 19.23 23.19 4.10
N ALA A 169 19.56 21.94 4.38
CA ALA A 169 20.07 20.98 3.40
C ALA A 169 19.12 19.79 3.15
N ILE A 170 18.01 19.70 3.90
CA ILE A 170 17.04 18.60 3.82
C ILE A 170 15.79 19.07 3.09
N ALA A 171 15.34 18.30 2.08
CA ALA A 171 14.02 18.46 1.51
C ALA A 171 13.06 17.40 2.07
N ILE A 172 11.79 17.78 2.31
CA ILE A 172 10.72 16.90 2.79
C ILE A 172 9.46 17.18 1.97
N ASP A 173 8.73 16.14 1.60
CA ASP A 173 7.39 16.26 1.01
C ASP A 173 6.38 16.67 2.09
N ALA A 174 5.81 17.87 1.97
CA ALA A 174 4.84 18.44 2.89
C ALA A 174 3.56 17.59 3.03
N ASN A 175 3.29 16.70 2.09
CA ASN A 175 2.12 15.83 2.07
C ASN A 175 2.42 14.42 2.64
N LYS A 176 3.64 14.18 3.17
CA LYS A 176 4.05 12.92 3.79
C LYS A 176 3.64 12.81 5.27
N ILE A 177 2.39 13.06 5.54
CA ILE A 177 1.85 13.10 6.90
C ILE A 177 1.99 11.72 7.59
N GLU A 178 1.82 10.63 6.86
CA GLU A 178 1.99 9.28 7.41
C GLU A 178 3.45 9.02 7.84
N TRP A 179 4.42 9.45 7.02
CA TRP A 179 5.84 9.34 7.36
C TRP A 179 6.18 10.19 8.59
N PHE A 180 5.69 11.42 8.64
CA PHE A 180 5.86 12.31 9.79
C PHE A 180 5.30 11.68 11.07
N ALA A 181 4.07 11.17 11.03
CA ALA A 181 3.41 10.54 12.17
C ALA A 181 4.17 9.31 12.67
N MET A 182 4.63 8.46 11.76
CA MET A 182 5.41 7.29 12.11
C MET A 182 6.77 7.65 12.69
N LEU A 183 7.43 8.67 12.17
CA LEU A 183 8.69 9.16 12.69
C LEU A 183 8.51 9.82 14.07
N LEU A 184 7.44 10.60 14.27
CA LEU A 184 7.06 11.13 15.57
C LEU A 184 6.79 10.02 16.59
N LYS A 185 6.09 8.95 16.19
CA LYS A 185 5.84 7.77 17.04
C LYS A 185 7.15 7.04 17.40
N LEU A 186 8.07 6.93 16.45
CA LEU A 186 9.33 6.20 16.59
C LEU A 186 10.35 6.96 17.44
N LYS A 187 10.51 8.27 17.19
CA LYS A 187 11.61 9.08 17.72
C LYS A 187 11.15 10.11 18.78
N GLY A 188 9.86 10.34 18.88
CA GLY A 188 9.27 11.30 19.81
C GLY A 188 9.37 12.77 19.37
N ARG A 189 8.64 13.61 20.09
CA ARG A 189 8.55 15.05 19.83
C ARG A 189 9.89 15.78 19.88
N PRO A 190 10.81 15.53 20.86
CA PRO A 190 12.09 16.22 20.90
C PRO A 190 12.97 16.01 19.66
N PHE A 191 12.89 14.82 19.04
CA PHE A 191 13.56 14.56 17.78
C PHE A 191 12.97 15.41 16.64
N MET A 192 11.64 15.48 16.55
CA MET A 192 10.96 16.25 15.51
C MET A 192 11.23 17.75 15.64
N GLU A 193 11.31 18.28 16.86
CA GLU A 193 11.69 19.68 17.13
C GLU A 193 13.14 19.98 16.68
N LYS A 194 14.08 19.07 16.95
CA LYS A 194 15.46 19.18 16.45
C LYS A 194 15.53 19.11 14.93
N LEU A 195 14.75 18.20 14.30
CA LEU A 195 14.67 18.11 12.86
C LEU A 195 14.10 19.40 12.24
N ALA A 196 13.06 19.96 12.84
CA ALA A 196 12.47 21.23 12.40
C ALA A 196 13.44 22.40 12.56
N ALA A 197 14.26 22.42 13.63
CA ALA A 197 15.30 23.44 13.87
C ALA A 197 16.42 23.43 12.81
N LEU A 198 16.57 22.33 12.06
CA LEU A 198 17.45 22.30 10.87
C LEU A 198 16.88 23.04 9.68
N ASN A 199 15.66 23.58 9.78
CA ASN A 199 14.98 24.33 8.73
C ASN A 199 14.88 23.55 7.41
N PRO A 200 14.28 22.35 7.39
CA PRO A 200 14.13 21.59 6.16
C PRO A 200 13.19 22.31 5.19
N THR A 201 13.48 22.21 3.90
CA THR A 201 12.61 22.80 2.88
C THR A 201 11.44 21.86 2.59
N LEU A 202 10.24 22.38 2.76
CA LEU A 202 9.00 21.66 2.43
C LEU A 202 8.60 21.92 0.96
N ARG A 203 8.24 20.87 0.24
CA ARG A 203 7.72 20.92 -1.13
C ARG A 203 6.52 20.00 -1.27
N ASP A 204 5.59 20.38 -2.15
CA ASP A 204 4.36 19.61 -2.36
C ASP A 204 4.60 18.46 -3.35
N GLY A 205 4.67 17.25 -2.81
CA GLY A 205 4.71 16.01 -3.58
C GLY A 205 6.11 15.44 -3.79
N ASN A 206 6.20 14.13 -3.65
CA ASN A 206 7.44 13.35 -3.77
C ASN A 206 8.16 13.56 -5.12
N THR A 207 7.41 13.75 -6.21
CA THR A 207 7.98 13.97 -7.55
C THR A 207 8.78 15.27 -7.59
N LEU A 208 8.23 16.38 -7.08
CA LEU A 208 8.93 17.66 -7.05
C LEU A 208 10.16 17.60 -6.13
N VAL A 209 10.03 17.00 -4.95
CA VAL A 209 11.17 16.80 -4.03
C VAL A 209 12.31 16.08 -4.74
N LEU A 210 12.04 15.00 -5.46
CA LEU A 210 13.05 14.21 -6.15
C LEU A 210 13.62 14.92 -7.38
N GLN A 211 12.83 15.69 -8.12
CA GLN A 211 13.33 16.50 -9.24
C GLN A 211 14.32 17.57 -8.76
N LEU A 212 14.01 18.26 -7.66
CA LEU A 212 14.89 19.26 -7.05
C LEU A 212 16.16 18.62 -6.45
N LEU A 213 16.02 17.44 -5.83
CA LEU A 213 17.17 16.63 -5.38
C LEU A 213 18.10 16.29 -6.55
N ALA A 214 17.54 15.83 -7.66
CA ALA A 214 18.30 15.48 -8.87
C ALA A 214 18.97 16.71 -9.51
N ALA A 215 18.31 17.87 -9.48
CA ALA A 215 18.86 19.14 -9.94
C ALA A 215 19.97 19.70 -9.04
N GLY A 216 20.11 19.18 -7.79
CA GLY A 216 21.12 19.64 -6.83
C GLY A 216 20.68 20.82 -5.98
N GLU A 217 19.38 21.16 -5.94
CA GLU A 217 18.85 22.20 -5.05
C GLU A 217 19.03 21.85 -3.58
N TYR A 218 19.00 20.55 -3.27
CA TYR A 218 19.20 19.99 -1.93
C TYR A 218 20.14 18.80 -1.98
N PRO A 219 21.06 18.66 -1.02
CA PRO A 219 21.94 17.50 -0.95
C PRO A 219 21.22 16.21 -0.51
N VAL A 220 20.16 16.32 0.31
CA VAL A 220 19.41 15.17 0.81
C VAL A 220 17.89 15.42 0.83
N ALA A 221 17.13 14.36 0.69
CA ALA A 221 15.66 14.36 0.77
C ALA A 221 15.17 13.22 1.66
N ALA A 222 14.42 13.55 2.73
CA ALA A 222 13.95 12.57 3.69
C ALA A 222 12.53 12.09 3.37
N GLY A 223 12.27 10.78 3.58
CA GLY A 223 10.96 10.18 3.40
C GLY A 223 10.56 9.99 1.92
N VAL A 224 11.51 9.87 0.99
CA VAL A 224 11.21 9.63 -0.43
C VAL A 224 10.90 8.17 -0.69
N TYR A 225 10.08 7.90 -1.72
CA TYR A 225 9.72 6.53 -2.07
C TYR A 225 10.83 5.85 -2.88
N GLU A 226 11.13 4.59 -2.53
CA GLU A 226 12.17 3.77 -3.16
C GLU A 226 12.00 3.67 -4.68
N TYR A 227 10.79 3.37 -5.14
CA TYR A 227 10.52 3.20 -6.57
C TYR A 227 10.74 4.49 -7.37
N SER A 228 10.48 5.63 -6.76
CA SER A 228 10.61 6.93 -7.43
C SER A 228 12.07 7.34 -7.57
N ILE A 229 12.89 7.10 -6.55
CA ILE A 229 14.32 7.43 -6.62
C ILE A 229 15.09 6.45 -7.50
N GLU A 230 14.72 5.16 -7.50
CA GLU A 230 15.29 4.16 -8.40
C GLU A 230 14.95 4.43 -9.87
N ASP A 231 13.72 4.90 -10.17
CA ASP A 231 13.35 5.32 -11.52
C ASP A 231 14.22 6.48 -12.03
N LEU A 232 14.48 7.48 -11.19
CA LEU A 232 15.39 8.58 -11.54
C LEU A 232 16.83 8.10 -11.72
N LYS A 233 17.31 7.23 -10.84
CA LYS A 233 18.66 6.66 -10.92
C LYS A 233 18.86 5.85 -12.21
N THR A 234 17.86 5.04 -12.59
CA THR A 234 17.89 4.26 -13.84
C THR A 234 17.90 5.15 -15.08
N LYS A 235 17.33 6.35 -14.99
CA LYS A 235 17.36 7.38 -16.05
C LYS A 235 18.64 8.22 -16.05
N GLY A 236 19.61 7.87 -15.22
CA GLY A 236 20.93 8.54 -15.16
C GLY A 236 20.97 9.80 -14.30
N ALA A 237 19.92 10.09 -13.50
CA ALA A 237 19.96 11.19 -12.56
C ALA A 237 21.04 10.95 -11.47
N PRO A 238 21.73 12.00 -10.99
CA PRO A 238 22.78 11.87 -9.99
C PRO A 238 22.18 11.72 -8.58
N VAL A 239 21.36 10.71 -8.39
CA VAL A 239 20.70 10.41 -7.10
C VAL A 239 20.99 8.99 -6.67
N ASP A 240 21.05 8.78 -5.35
CA ASP A 240 21.11 7.48 -4.72
C ASP A 240 20.40 7.54 -3.37
N TRP A 241 20.36 6.45 -2.61
CA TRP A 241 19.58 6.37 -1.39
C TRP A 241 20.21 5.49 -0.31
N LEU A 242 19.77 5.69 0.93
CA LEU A 242 19.98 4.80 2.07
C LEU A 242 18.66 4.55 2.79
N GLY A 243 18.46 3.32 3.27
CA GLY A 243 17.39 2.99 4.20
C GLY A 243 17.77 3.38 5.61
N LEU A 244 17.04 4.29 6.24
CA LEU A 244 17.17 4.57 7.66
C LEU A 244 16.31 3.58 8.45
N GLU A 245 16.95 2.74 9.26
CA GLU A 245 16.23 1.68 9.98
C GLU A 245 15.60 2.15 11.30
N PRO A 246 14.40 1.65 11.60
CA PRO A 246 13.55 0.82 10.75
C PRO A 246 12.95 1.63 9.60
N VAL A 247 12.90 1.04 8.39
CA VAL A 247 12.31 1.70 7.21
C VAL A 247 10.80 1.80 7.37
N ILE A 248 10.29 3.03 7.44
CA ILE A 248 8.84 3.28 7.51
C ILE A 248 8.22 2.85 6.19
N THR A 249 7.30 1.88 6.27
CA THR A 249 6.75 1.18 5.12
C THR A 249 5.23 1.28 5.12
N TYR A 250 4.65 1.76 4.02
CA TYR A 250 3.20 1.74 3.81
C TYR A 250 2.82 0.67 2.79
N THR A 251 1.56 0.27 2.81
CA THR A 251 1.02 -0.70 1.85
C THR A 251 -0.25 -0.18 1.20
N VAL A 252 -0.52 -0.68 0.00
CA VAL A 252 -1.74 -0.46 -0.74
C VAL A 252 -2.46 -1.78 -0.87
N ALA A 253 -3.73 -1.80 -0.49
CA ALA A 253 -4.54 -2.99 -0.42
C ALA A 253 -5.57 -3.07 -1.55
N ALA A 254 -6.07 -4.27 -1.77
CA ALA A 254 -7.32 -4.54 -2.45
C ALA A 254 -8.36 -5.04 -1.44
N SER A 255 -9.57 -4.54 -1.53
CA SER A 255 -10.68 -4.90 -0.66
C SER A 255 -11.99 -5.00 -1.43
N LEU A 256 -12.91 -5.81 -0.90
CA LEU A 256 -14.24 -6.01 -1.43
C LEU A 256 -15.21 -5.07 -0.71
N PRO A 257 -15.97 -4.20 -1.40
CA PRO A 257 -17.03 -3.42 -0.75
C PRO A 257 -18.13 -4.33 -0.20
N SER A 258 -18.97 -3.78 0.70
CA SER A 258 -20.05 -4.53 1.36
C SER A 258 -21.09 -5.07 0.38
N GLN A 259 -21.35 -4.35 -0.69
CA GLN A 259 -22.37 -4.67 -1.70
C GLN A 259 -21.84 -4.42 -3.12
N PRO A 260 -20.93 -5.26 -3.63
CA PRO A 260 -20.46 -5.12 -5.02
C PRO A 260 -21.54 -5.59 -5.99
N ASN A 261 -21.72 -4.86 -7.11
CA ASN A 261 -22.66 -5.27 -8.16
C ASN A 261 -22.20 -6.52 -8.92
N ASN A 262 -20.87 -6.69 -9.04
CA ASN A 262 -20.23 -7.77 -9.77
C ASN A 262 -19.28 -8.57 -8.84
N PRO A 263 -19.83 -9.29 -7.83
CA PRO A 263 -19.01 -9.91 -6.77
C PRO A 263 -18.06 -10.99 -7.27
N ASN A 264 -18.38 -11.72 -8.34
CA ASN A 264 -17.49 -12.74 -8.89
C ASN A 264 -16.34 -12.11 -9.68
N SER A 265 -16.62 -11.10 -10.49
CA SER A 265 -15.61 -10.33 -11.22
C SER A 265 -14.66 -9.62 -10.24
N ALA A 266 -15.19 -9.06 -9.15
CA ALA A 266 -14.43 -8.44 -8.08
C ALA A 266 -13.45 -9.41 -7.42
N LYS A 267 -13.96 -10.56 -6.96
CA LYS A 267 -13.15 -11.60 -6.33
C LYS A 267 -12.11 -12.15 -7.31
N LEU A 268 -12.50 -12.40 -8.57
CA LEU A 268 -11.58 -12.90 -9.60
C LEU A 268 -10.45 -11.90 -9.87
N PHE A 269 -10.74 -10.60 -9.90
CA PHE A 269 -9.72 -9.56 -10.05
C PHE A 269 -8.78 -9.48 -8.84
N ILE A 270 -9.30 -9.56 -7.61
CA ILE A 270 -8.49 -9.58 -6.38
C ILE A 270 -7.59 -10.81 -6.37
N GLU A 271 -8.11 -12.02 -6.69
CA GLU A 271 -7.32 -13.25 -6.81
C GLU A 271 -6.19 -13.10 -7.84
N TRP A 272 -6.50 -12.58 -9.03
CA TRP A 272 -5.51 -12.36 -10.07
C TRP A 272 -4.46 -11.33 -9.66
N LEU A 273 -4.87 -10.20 -9.06
CA LEU A 273 -3.95 -9.13 -8.65
C LEU A 273 -2.95 -9.61 -7.59
N LEU A 274 -3.37 -10.56 -6.75
CA LEU A 274 -2.53 -11.17 -5.71
C LEU A 274 -1.79 -12.42 -6.19
N SER A 275 -2.11 -12.97 -7.36
CA SER A 275 -1.41 -14.11 -7.95
C SER A 275 0.01 -13.74 -8.36
N LYS A 276 0.84 -14.74 -8.68
CA LYS A 276 2.19 -14.51 -9.20
C LYS A 276 2.16 -13.61 -10.44
N GLU A 277 1.26 -13.90 -11.41
CA GLU A 277 1.10 -13.10 -12.63
C GLU A 277 0.75 -11.63 -12.32
N GLY A 278 -0.22 -11.37 -11.45
CA GLY A 278 -0.60 -10.02 -11.04
C GLY A 278 0.54 -9.29 -10.32
N GLN A 279 1.30 -10.00 -9.47
CA GLN A 279 2.45 -9.44 -8.78
C GLN A 279 3.65 -9.18 -9.70
N GLU A 280 3.82 -9.94 -10.77
CA GLU A 280 4.77 -9.62 -11.85
C GLU A 280 4.39 -8.32 -12.57
N VAL A 281 3.10 -8.07 -12.81
CA VAL A 281 2.61 -6.78 -13.36
C VAL A 281 2.83 -5.62 -12.37
N VAL A 282 2.60 -5.85 -11.08
CA VAL A 282 2.92 -4.90 -10.01
C VAL A 282 4.39 -4.51 -10.06
N ASN A 283 5.27 -5.51 -10.19
CA ASN A 283 6.72 -5.32 -10.30
C ASN A 283 7.15 -4.59 -11.60
N GLN A 284 6.57 -4.95 -12.73
CA GLN A 284 6.84 -4.30 -14.02
C GLN A 284 6.49 -2.81 -13.98
N TYR A 285 5.43 -2.44 -13.28
CA TYR A 285 5.10 -1.03 -13.06
C TYR A 285 6.07 -0.32 -12.11
N GLY A 286 6.98 -1.05 -11.45
CA GLY A 286 7.95 -0.49 -10.52
C GLY A 286 7.42 -0.38 -9.09
N ARG A 287 6.43 -1.17 -8.70
CA ARG A 287 6.04 -1.36 -7.30
C ARG A 287 6.72 -2.59 -6.72
N VAL A 288 6.87 -2.62 -5.40
CA VAL A 288 7.47 -3.77 -4.73
C VAL A 288 6.40 -4.82 -4.45
N PRO A 289 6.44 -5.98 -5.14
CA PRO A 289 5.51 -7.06 -4.88
C PRO A 289 5.74 -7.64 -3.48
N ILE A 290 4.67 -8.19 -2.89
CA ILE A 290 4.74 -8.76 -1.54
C ILE A 290 5.08 -10.25 -1.59
N ARG A 291 4.72 -10.95 -2.68
CA ARG A 291 5.02 -12.38 -2.84
C ARG A 291 6.52 -12.64 -2.91
N ASP A 292 6.96 -13.66 -2.14
CA ASP A 292 8.38 -14.04 -2.11
C ASP A 292 8.86 -14.75 -3.37
N ASP A 293 7.93 -15.36 -4.13
CA ASP A 293 8.19 -16.08 -5.38
C ASP A 293 8.16 -15.16 -6.62
N VAL A 294 8.05 -13.83 -6.43
CA VAL A 294 8.23 -12.82 -7.47
C VAL A 294 9.50 -12.03 -7.18
N GLU A 295 10.47 -12.11 -8.09
CA GLU A 295 11.70 -11.34 -7.97
C GLU A 295 11.41 -9.87 -8.23
N SER A 296 11.62 -9.02 -7.22
CA SER A 296 11.34 -7.60 -7.33
C SER A 296 12.49 -6.84 -7.97
N LYS A 297 12.19 -6.02 -8.97
CA LYS A 297 13.12 -5.08 -9.57
C LYS A 297 13.79 -4.16 -8.54
N TYR A 298 13.05 -3.82 -7.47
CA TYR A 298 13.51 -2.95 -6.36
C TYR A 298 13.47 -3.66 -4.99
N GLY A 299 13.12 -4.93 -4.96
CA GLY A 299 12.67 -5.65 -3.76
C GLY A 299 13.71 -6.03 -2.74
N LYS A 300 15.00 -5.89 -3.05
CA LYS A 300 16.04 -6.06 -2.03
C LYS A 300 15.89 -5.06 -0.90
N ILE A 301 15.34 -3.87 -1.18
CA ILE A 301 15.13 -2.80 -0.19
C ILE A 301 14.28 -3.27 0.98
N LEU A 302 13.12 -3.85 0.72
CA LEU A 302 12.22 -4.32 1.79
C LEU A 302 12.73 -5.59 2.49
N LYS A 303 13.47 -6.45 1.78
CA LYS A 303 14.02 -7.70 2.34
C LYS A 303 15.30 -7.51 3.14
N GLN A 304 16.05 -6.42 2.90
CA GLN A 304 17.36 -6.15 3.54
C GLN A 304 17.27 -5.25 4.77
N HIS A 305 16.10 -4.66 5.03
CA HIS A 305 15.92 -3.71 6.12
C HIS A 305 14.88 -4.17 7.14
N LYS A 306 15.08 -3.76 8.38
CA LYS A 306 14.02 -3.83 9.39
C LYS A 306 12.91 -2.85 8.99
N LEU A 307 11.69 -3.36 8.84
CA LEU A 307 10.53 -2.57 8.42
C LEU A 307 9.72 -2.10 9.63
N LEU A 308 9.20 -0.89 9.57
CA LEU A 308 8.17 -0.36 10.44
C LEU A 308 6.91 -0.11 9.62
N MET A 309 5.94 -1.02 9.72
CA MET A 309 4.67 -0.88 9.01
C MET A 309 3.90 0.34 9.53
N THR A 310 3.33 1.10 8.59
CA THR A 310 2.50 2.26 8.94
C THR A 310 1.31 1.81 9.78
N ASP A 311 1.06 2.54 10.87
CA ASP A 311 -0.09 2.31 11.74
C ASP A 311 -1.38 2.62 10.97
N ILE A 312 -2.23 1.61 10.83
CA ILE A 312 -3.48 1.73 10.05
C ILE A 312 -4.52 2.64 10.70
N ASP A 313 -4.35 2.96 11.99
CA ASP A 313 -5.24 3.84 12.75
C ASP A 313 -4.89 5.33 12.62
N LEU A 314 -3.79 5.68 11.93
CA LEU A 314 -3.40 7.07 11.70
C LEU A 314 -4.49 7.91 11.02
N GLY A 315 -5.31 7.29 10.17
CA GLY A 315 -6.42 7.99 9.51
C GLY A 315 -7.45 8.61 10.46
N GLN A 316 -7.56 8.10 11.70
CA GLN A 316 -8.45 8.66 12.72
C GLN A 316 -7.87 9.90 13.41
N LYS A 317 -6.56 10.08 13.32
CA LYS A 317 -5.80 11.18 13.94
C LYS A 317 -5.25 12.16 12.91
N GLU A 318 -5.71 12.09 11.67
CA GLU A 318 -5.15 12.87 10.57
C GLU A 318 -5.18 14.39 10.86
N ALA A 319 -6.27 14.91 11.40
CA ALA A 319 -6.40 16.33 11.74
C ALA A 319 -5.37 16.76 12.82
N GLU A 320 -5.22 15.97 13.89
CA GLU A 320 -4.27 16.20 14.98
C GLU A 320 -2.82 16.14 14.47
N ILE A 321 -2.52 15.15 13.63
CA ILE A 321 -1.19 14.97 13.04
C ILE A 321 -0.84 16.13 12.13
N ASN A 322 -1.79 16.56 11.28
CA ASN A 322 -1.62 17.73 10.41
C ASN A 322 -1.40 19.02 11.18
N GLU A 323 -2.12 19.21 12.30
CA GLU A 323 -1.91 20.37 13.17
C GLU A 323 -0.52 20.34 13.81
N THR A 324 -0.11 19.17 14.32
CA THR A 324 1.23 18.98 14.92
C THR A 324 2.34 19.23 13.88
N PHE A 325 2.19 18.71 12.66
CA PHE A 325 3.12 18.97 11.57
C PHE A 325 3.25 20.48 11.27
N ARG A 326 2.13 21.17 11.14
CA ARG A 326 2.14 22.62 10.88
C ARG A 326 2.78 23.43 11.99
N LYS A 327 2.56 23.05 13.26
CA LYS A 327 3.17 23.73 14.42
C LYS A 327 4.69 23.54 14.50
N LEU A 328 5.21 22.41 13.97
CA LEU A 328 6.64 22.11 14.03
C LEU A 328 7.42 22.64 12.81
N PHE A 329 6.82 22.57 11.63
CA PHE A 329 7.54 22.82 10.35
C PHE A 329 7.05 24.08 9.60
N ARG A 330 6.09 24.80 10.08
CA ARG A 330 5.57 26.07 9.54
C ARG A 330 5.45 27.10 10.64
#